data_526cbb2ccea77e91e478849abd57f43e
#
_entry.id   526cbb2ccea77e91e478849abd57f43e
#
_cell.length_a   1.000
_cell.length_b   1.000
_cell.length_c   1.000
_cell.angle_alpha   90.00
_cell.angle_beta   90.00
_cell.angle_gamma   90.00
#
_symmetry.space_group_name_H-M   'P 1'
#
loop_
_entity.id
_entity.type
_entity.pdbx_description
1 polymer ?
#
loop_
_entity_poly.entity_id
_entity_poly.type
_entity_poly.pdbx_seq_one_letter_code
_entity_poly.pdbx_strand_id
1 'polypeptide(L)'
;MTSKKFALILCLLMVFSGFGQEKDFTSKLYSTYEKYKEPSLDKRRIKHNEIQPLINKLSTNPKFNVTVVGKSIEGRNLSLISIGTGATDVFLWSQMHGDEPTATQAIFDIFNFLSSGDFKTEKENILKNLKLHFLPMLNPDGAEVYQRRNTLGIDINRDALALQSPEGRTLKRVRDSLDADFGFNLHDQSTYYNAERTDKPATISYLAPAFNYEKDINEVRANAMKVIVYMNKIIQKYAPGQVGRYNDDFEPRAFGDNIQKWGTSAILIESGGYKSDPEKQEIRKLNYVSILSAIYSIANGNYKDIPISDYEKIPENDRKLFDLKLNNLTYNLLGKNYTLDVGIHQLEIDNASHKTYYNSSRVVDQGDLSTYY
;
A
#
# COMPACT_ATOMS: atom_id res chain seq x y z
N MET A 1 -16.23 49.94 6.73
CA MET A 1 -15.79 49.10 5.55
C MET A 1 -14.40 48.47 5.71
N THR A 2 -13.67 48.76 6.77
CA THR A 2 -12.25 48.31 6.95
C THR A 2 -12.09 46.94 7.64
N SER A 3 -13.01 46.50 8.52
CA SER A 3 -12.86 45.25 9.26
C SER A 3 -13.12 43.97 8.42
N LYS A 4 -14.06 44.01 7.44
CA LYS A 4 -14.36 42.86 6.57
C LYS A 4 -13.23 42.57 5.56
N LYS A 5 -12.50 43.58 5.09
CA LYS A 5 -11.35 43.42 4.21
C LYS A 5 -10.14 42.82 4.95
N PHE A 6 -9.96 43.17 6.23
CA PHE A 6 -8.88 42.63 7.05
C PHE A 6 -9.09 41.15 7.38
N ALA A 7 -10.32 40.72 7.67
CA ALA A 7 -10.66 39.31 7.91
C ALA A 7 -10.50 38.47 6.63
N LEU A 8 -10.83 39.01 5.44
CA LEU A 8 -10.67 38.30 4.18
C LEU A 8 -9.20 38.11 3.78
N ILE A 9 -8.35 39.11 4.05
CA ILE A 9 -6.90 39.04 3.83
C ILE A 9 -6.25 38.05 4.81
N LEU A 10 -6.69 38.03 6.08
CA LEU A 10 -6.18 37.07 7.08
C LEU A 10 -6.56 35.61 6.72
N CYS A 11 -7.78 35.36 6.24
CA CYS A 11 -8.20 34.05 5.73
C CYS A 11 -7.42 33.63 4.48
N LEU A 12 -7.19 34.56 3.54
CA LEU A 12 -6.35 34.26 2.37
C LEU A 12 -4.89 33.95 2.73
N LEU A 13 -4.30 34.67 3.65
CA LEU A 13 -2.94 34.43 4.14
C LEU A 13 -2.82 33.06 4.89
N MET A 14 -3.84 32.67 5.64
CA MET A 14 -3.86 31.33 6.29
C MET A 14 -3.99 30.19 5.28
N VAL A 15 -4.77 30.37 4.20
CA VAL A 15 -4.87 29.36 3.12
C VAL A 15 -3.53 29.22 2.37
N PHE A 16 -2.89 30.33 2.00
CA PHE A 16 -1.59 30.30 1.32
C PHE A 16 -0.46 29.70 2.19
N SER A 17 -0.46 29.94 3.50
CA SER A 17 0.52 29.36 4.41
C SER A 17 0.32 27.84 4.57
N GLY A 18 -0.93 27.35 4.57
CA GLY A 18 -1.24 25.92 4.65
C GLY A 18 -0.71 25.13 3.44
N PHE A 19 -0.92 25.62 2.22
CA PHE A 19 -0.41 24.98 1.00
C PHE A 19 1.12 24.99 0.88
N GLY A 20 1.77 26.04 1.36
CA GLY A 20 3.24 26.12 1.38
C GLY A 20 3.85 25.10 2.33
N GLN A 21 3.29 24.94 3.52
CA GLN A 21 3.76 24.00 4.53
C GLN A 21 3.54 22.53 4.13
N GLU A 22 2.41 22.23 3.50
CA GLU A 22 2.10 20.90 2.97
C GLU A 22 3.09 20.45 1.88
N LYS A 23 3.33 21.34 0.90
CA LYS A 23 4.28 21.04 -0.20
C LYS A 23 5.68 20.81 0.33
N ASP A 24 6.08 21.54 1.36
CA ASP A 24 7.38 21.40 2.02
C ASP A 24 7.47 20.06 2.76
N PHE A 25 6.47 19.66 3.54
CA PHE A 25 6.44 18.40 4.27
C PHE A 25 6.58 17.19 3.33
N THR A 26 5.69 17.04 2.36
CA THR A 26 5.68 15.89 1.45
C THR A 26 6.95 15.80 0.60
N SER A 27 7.52 16.93 0.19
CA SER A 27 8.79 16.97 -0.55
C SER A 27 9.98 16.55 0.32
N LYS A 28 9.98 16.95 1.58
CA LYS A 28 10.99 16.56 2.56
C LYS A 28 10.93 15.08 2.92
N LEU A 29 9.73 14.48 3.01
CA LEU A 29 9.59 13.03 3.24
C LEU A 29 10.37 12.22 2.20
N TYR A 30 10.22 12.57 0.92
CA TYR A 30 10.92 11.87 -0.16
C TYR A 30 12.44 12.10 -0.12
N SER A 31 12.87 13.36 0.04
CA SER A 31 14.29 13.73 -0.02
C SER A 31 15.09 13.27 1.20
N THR A 32 14.44 13.05 2.35
CA THR A 32 15.11 12.63 3.59
C THR A 32 14.88 11.15 3.95
N TYR A 33 14.22 10.39 3.09
CA TYR A 33 13.81 9.00 3.34
C TYR A 33 14.95 8.11 3.86
N GLU A 34 16.14 8.20 3.28
CA GLU A 34 17.29 7.36 3.64
C GLU A 34 17.69 7.45 5.13
N LYS A 35 17.31 8.53 5.81
CA LYS A 35 17.52 8.68 7.27
C LYS A 35 16.62 7.76 8.10
N TYR A 36 15.49 7.34 7.54
CA TYR A 36 14.44 6.60 8.26
C TYR A 36 14.32 5.16 7.79
N LYS A 37 14.92 4.84 6.64
CA LYS A 37 14.93 3.49 6.10
C LYS A 37 15.50 2.51 7.13
N GLU A 38 14.76 1.44 7.43
CA GLU A 38 15.23 0.37 8.30
C GLU A 38 16.28 -0.48 7.56
N PRO A 39 17.55 -0.40 7.93
CA PRO A 39 18.61 -1.01 7.15
C PRO A 39 18.65 -2.54 7.23
N SER A 40 18.07 -3.14 8.28
CA SER A 40 18.01 -4.59 8.42
C SER A 40 17.00 -5.26 7.49
N LEU A 41 16.10 -4.47 6.87
CA LEU A 41 15.09 -4.94 5.93
C LEU A 41 15.44 -4.48 4.50
N ASP A 42 16.63 -4.83 4.01
CA ASP A 42 17.13 -4.42 2.69
C ASP A 42 16.70 -5.35 1.54
N LYS A 43 16.12 -6.52 1.88
CA LYS A 43 15.58 -7.50 0.96
C LYS A 43 14.07 -7.62 1.14
N ARG A 44 13.33 -7.80 0.03
CA ARG A 44 11.87 -7.88 0.11
C ARG A 44 11.35 -9.16 0.76
N ARG A 45 12.10 -10.26 0.74
CA ARG A 45 11.68 -11.54 1.35
C ARG A 45 12.00 -11.56 2.84
N ILE A 46 11.27 -10.74 3.60
CA ILE A 46 11.42 -10.64 5.06
C ILE A 46 10.64 -11.72 5.78
N LYS A 47 11.17 -12.17 6.91
CA LYS A 47 10.58 -13.19 7.78
C LYS A 47 10.18 -12.63 9.14
N HIS A 48 9.33 -13.36 9.84
CA HIS A 48 8.84 -12.93 11.15
C HIS A 48 9.97 -12.69 12.16
N ASN A 49 11.00 -13.54 12.18
CA ASN A 49 12.16 -13.39 13.09
C ASN A 49 13.03 -12.16 12.78
N GLU A 50 12.90 -11.55 11.61
CA GLU A 50 13.62 -10.32 11.24
C GLU A 50 12.89 -9.07 11.75
N ILE A 51 11.55 -9.11 11.85
CA ILE A 51 10.76 -7.98 12.37
C ILE A 51 10.57 -8.03 13.90
N GLN A 52 10.63 -9.19 14.55
CA GLN A 52 10.43 -9.28 15.99
C GLN A 52 11.41 -8.45 16.81
N PRO A 53 12.74 -8.42 16.54
CA PRO A 53 13.67 -7.53 17.24
C PRO A 53 13.31 -6.05 17.10
N LEU A 54 12.80 -5.64 15.94
CA LEU A 54 12.36 -4.26 15.67
C LEU A 54 11.11 -3.93 16.50
N ILE A 55 10.14 -4.84 16.57
CA ILE A 55 8.93 -4.69 17.41
C ILE A 55 9.32 -4.65 18.90
N ASN A 56 10.24 -5.52 19.35
CA ASN A 56 10.74 -5.49 20.74
C ASN A 56 11.43 -4.16 21.07
N LYS A 57 12.18 -3.59 20.12
CA LYS A 57 12.78 -2.25 20.29
C LYS A 57 11.71 -1.17 20.44
N LEU A 58 10.62 -1.24 19.68
CA LEU A 58 9.50 -0.31 19.80
C LEU A 58 8.81 -0.41 21.17
N SER A 59 8.69 -1.62 21.75
CA SER A 59 8.08 -1.81 23.06
C SER A 59 8.83 -1.14 24.20
N THR A 60 10.12 -0.81 24.02
CA THR A 60 10.92 -0.05 25.00
C THR A 60 10.82 1.47 24.80
N ASN A 61 10.22 1.93 23.72
CA ASN A 61 10.02 3.35 23.46
C ASN A 61 8.67 3.81 23.99
N PRO A 62 8.62 4.72 25.00
CA PRO A 62 7.38 5.11 25.67
C PRO A 62 6.37 5.83 24.76
N LYS A 63 6.75 6.22 23.54
CA LYS A 63 5.82 6.78 22.55
C LYS A 63 4.88 5.74 21.96
N PHE A 64 5.27 4.45 21.96
CA PHE A 64 4.51 3.37 21.35
C PHE A 64 3.89 2.47 22.41
N ASN A 65 2.66 2.06 22.16
CA ASN A 65 2.02 0.97 22.89
C ASN A 65 2.07 -0.29 21.98
N VAL A 66 2.76 -1.33 22.42
CA VAL A 66 2.92 -2.59 21.68
C VAL A 66 2.19 -3.70 22.43
N THR A 67 1.23 -4.33 21.77
CA THR A 67 0.42 -5.40 22.36
C THR A 67 0.35 -6.60 21.42
N VAL A 68 0.58 -7.82 21.92
CA VAL A 68 0.28 -9.04 21.17
C VAL A 68 -1.21 -9.26 21.16
N VAL A 69 -1.81 -9.14 19.97
CA VAL A 69 -3.26 -9.22 19.77
C VAL A 69 -3.73 -10.57 19.24
N GLY A 70 -2.82 -11.47 18.88
CA GLY A 70 -3.15 -12.80 18.39
C GLY A 70 -1.90 -13.61 18.08
N LYS A 71 -2.15 -14.81 17.56
CA LYS A 71 -1.10 -15.70 17.05
C LYS A 71 -1.55 -16.31 15.73
N SER A 72 -0.57 -16.58 14.85
CA SER A 72 -0.78 -17.36 13.63
C SER A 72 -1.03 -18.84 13.95
N ILE A 73 -1.30 -19.63 12.89
CA ILE A 73 -1.46 -21.10 13.03
C ILE A 73 -0.22 -21.74 13.67
N GLU A 74 0.99 -21.33 13.28
CA GLU A 74 2.26 -21.86 13.83
C GLU A 74 2.70 -21.15 15.12
N GLY A 75 1.82 -20.35 15.72
CA GLY A 75 2.04 -19.72 17.03
C GLY A 75 2.88 -18.45 17.03
N ARG A 76 3.19 -17.86 15.85
CA ARG A 76 3.90 -16.58 15.75
C ARG A 76 3.01 -15.43 16.23
N ASN A 77 3.57 -14.49 16.97
CA ASN A 77 2.83 -13.37 17.51
C ASN A 77 2.37 -12.40 16.43
N LEU A 78 1.12 -11.96 16.53
CA LEU A 78 0.56 -10.83 15.79
C LEU A 78 0.53 -9.63 16.73
N SER A 79 1.31 -8.59 16.40
CA SER A 79 1.52 -7.44 17.27
C SER A 79 0.81 -6.20 16.72
N LEU A 80 0.02 -5.54 17.57
CA LEU A 80 -0.56 -4.22 17.32
C LEU A 80 0.35 -3.16 17.94
N ILE A 81 0.79 -2.21 17.14
CA ILE A 81 1.62 -1.08 17.55
C ILE A 81 0.80 0.20 17.42
N SER A 82 0.61 0.93 18.51
CA SER A 82 -0.20 2.15 18.53
C SER A 82 0.60 3.36 18.98
N ILE A 83 0.32 4.51 18.40
CA ILE A 83 0.94 5.80 18.74
C ILE A 83 -0.05 6.95 18.47
N GLY A 84 -0.01 8.00 19.30
CA GLY A 84 -0.87 9.17 19.19
C GLY A 84 -2.02 9.14 20.17
N THR A 85 -2.70 10.28 20.33
CA THR A 85 -3.76 10.50 21.31
C THR A 85 -5.00 11.19 20.71
N GLY A 86 -5.00 11.38 19.39
CA GLY A 86 -6.11 12.04 18.70
C GLY A 86 -7.41 11.27 18.76
N ALA A 87 -8.49 11.92 18.33
CA ALA A 87 -9.83 11.36 18.33
C ALA A 87 -10.16 10.55 17.06
N THR A 88 -9.35 10.68 16.01
CA THR A 88 -9.52 9.95 14.77
C THR A 88 -8.60 8.74 14.77
N ASP A 89 -9.16 7.53 14.72
CA ASP A 89 -8.42 6.29 14.70
C ASP A 89 -8.10 5.87 13.24
N VAL A 90 -6.82 5.61 12.96
CA VAL A 90 -6.32 5.17 11.65
C VAL A 90 -5.66 3.81 11.81
N PHE A 91 -6.18 2.79 11.14
CA PHE A 91 -5.73 1.41 11.23
C PHE A 91 -5.03 0.96 9.96
N LEU A 92 -3.76 0.52 10.07
CA LEU A 92 -2.95 0.03 8.97
C LEU A 92 -2.62 -1.45 9.20
N TRP A 93 -2.91 -2.30 8.21
CA TRP A 93 -2.49 -3.70 8.25
C TRP A 93 -1.79 -4.08 6.95
N SER A 94 -0.78 -4.92 7.05
CA SER A 94 0.04 -5.32 5.92
C SER A 94 0.30 -6.82 5.90
N GLN A 95 0.74 -7.30 4.75
CA GLN A 95 1.21 -8.67 4.54
C GLN A 95 0.22 -9.74 5.04
N MET A 96 -1.08 -9.53 4.74
CA MET A 96 -2.05 -10.61 4.89
C MET A 96 -1.81 -11.74 3.86
N HIS A 97 -1.10 -11.43 2.78
CA HIS A 97 -0.46 -12.39 1.92
C HIS A 97 1.03 -12.42 2.25
N GLY A 98 1.58 -13.61 2.52
CA GLY A 98 2.94 -13.72 3.03
C GLY A 98 4.03 -13.29 2.05
N ASP A 99 3.71 -13.28 0.76
CA ASP A 99 4.58 -12.87 -0.37
C ASP A 99 4.45 -11.36 -0.75
N GLU A 100 3.77 -10.55 0.08
CA GLU A 100 3.50 -9.14 -0.17
C GLU A 100 4.13 -8.21 0.89
N PRO A 101 5.46 -8.14 1.03
CA PRO A 101 6.13 -7.50 2.17
C PRO A 101 6.44 -6.02 2.00
N THR A 102 6.26 -5.43 0.81
CA THR A 102 6.79 -4.09 0.48
C THR A 102 6.32 -3.01 1.46
N ALA A 103 5.02 -2.97 1.75
CA ALA A 103 4.48 -2.00 2.68
C ALA A 103 4.78 -2.35 4.15
N THR A 104 5.01 -3.63 4.50
CA THR A 104 5.51 -4.00 5.83
C THR A 104 6.85 -3.35 6.10
N GLN A 105 7.77 -3.36 5.14
CA GLN A 105 9.06 -2.67 5.27
C GLN A 105 8.87 -1.15 5.44
N ALA A 106 7.98 -0.54 4.64
CA ALA A 106 7.67 0.88 4.75
C ALA A 106 7.07 1.27 6.12
N ILE A 107 6.32 0.38 6.77
CA ILE A 107 5.81 0.59 8.14
C ILE A 107 6.98 0.72 9.14
N PHE A 108 8.03 -0.08 9.03
CA PHE A 108 9.21 0.06 9.91
C PHE A 108 9.98 1.36 9.65
N ASP A 109 10.02 1.83 8.40
CA ASP A 109 10.57 3.16 8.08
C ASP A 109 9.71 4.28 8.70
N ILE A 110 8.39 4.13 8.69
CA ILE A 110 7.46 5.05 9.36
C ILE A 110 7.69 5.05 10.87
N PHE A 111 7.94 3.90 11.50
CA PHE A 111 8.28 3.85 12.93
C PHE A 111 9.60 4.57 13.23
N ASN A 112 10.62 4.42 12.39
CA ASN A 112 11.87 5.17 12.53
C ASN A 112 11.65 6.69 12.37
N PHE A 113 10.84 7.11 11.39
CA PHE A 113 10.42 8.50 11.24
C PHE A 113 9.70 9.03 12.49
N LEU A 114 8.69 8.34 12.99
CA LEU A 114 7.91 8.74 14.17
C LEU A 114 8.77 8.79 15.43
N SER A 115 9.79 7.93 15.53
CA SER A 115 10.74 7.89 16.65
C SER A 115 11.75 9.02 16.62
N SER A 116 12.06 9.58 15.45
CA SER A 116 13.12 10.58 15.23
C SER A 116 12.84 11.93 15.95
N GLY A 117 13.84 12.79 15.99
CA GLY A 117 13.72 14.19 16.46
C GLY A 117 13.23 15.16 15.38
N ASP A 118 13.25 14.74 14.10
CA ASP A 118 12.91 15.58 12.95
C ASP A 118 11.39 15.80 12.82
N PHE A 119 10.96 16.79 12.03
CA PHE A 119 9.54 17.06 11.73
C PHE A 119 8.66 17.19 12.99
N LYS A 120 9.18 17.86 14.02
CA LYS A 120 8.53 17.91 15.33
C LYS A 120 7.12 18.49 15.26
N THR A 121 6.95 19.60 14.56
CA THR A 121 5.65 20.30 14.42
C THR A 121 4.62 19.43 13.71
N GLU A 122 5.01 18.82 12.58
CA GLU A 122 4.11 17.98 11.79
C GLU A 122 3.73 16.71 12.55
N LYS A 123 4.70 16.07 13.21
CA LYS A 123 4.44 14.88 14.04
C LYS A 123 3.57 15.16 15.24
N GLU A 124 3.82 16.26 15.95
CA GLU A 124 2.96 16.70 17.07
C GLU A 124 1.53 16.95 16.60
N ASN A 125 1.36 17.60 15.45
CA ASN A 125 0.04 17.81 14.87
C ASN A 125 -0.65 16.48 14.48
N ILE A 126 0.06 15.59 13.80
CA ILE A 126 -0.45 14.25 13.45
C ILE A 126 -0.90 13.50 14.69
N LEU A 127 -0.01 13.35 15.68
CA LEU A 127 -0.26 12.53 16.88
C LEU A 127 -1.26 13.14 17.86
N LYS A 128 -1.50 14.45 17.79
CA LYS A 128 -2.54 15.14 18.53
C LYS A 128 -3.93 14.92 17.93
N ASN A 129 -4.02 14.83 16.60
CA ASN A 129 -5.28 14.72 15.89
C ASN A 129 -5.66 13.26 15.59
N LEU A 130 -4.66 12.39 15.44
CA LEU A 130 -4.83 10.98 15.08
C LEU A 130 -4.28 10.06 16.17
N LYS A 131 -4.86 8.87 16.22
CA LYS A 131 -4.30 7.70 16.87
C LYS A 131 -4.04 6.64 15.81
N LEU A 132 -2.78 6.33 15.61
CA LEU A 132 -2.32 5.42 14.56
C LEU A 132 -2.13 4.02 15.14
N HIS A 133 -2.65 3.01 14.46
CA HIS A 133 -2.58 1.61 14.83
C HIS A 133 -2.03 0.80 13.67
N PHE A 134 -0.98 0.04 13.91
CA PHE A 134 -0.30 -0.75 12.90
C PHE A 134 -0.33 -2.24 13.29
N LEU A 135 -0.74 -3.09 12.35
CA LEU A 135 -0.70 -4.55 12.45
C LEU A 135 0.17 -5.10 11.30
N PRO A 136 1.52 -5.00 11.43
CA PRO A 136 2.41 -5.45 10.39
C PRO A 136 2.47 -6.98 10.32
N MET A 137 2.65 -7.54 9.11
CA MET A 137 2.83 -8.96 8.84
C MET A 137 1.71 -9.83 9.45
N LEU A 138 0.48 -9.63 8.97
CA LEU A 138 -0.69 -10.37 9.45
C LEU A 138 -0.59 -11.88 9.18
N ASN A 139 0.14 -12.32 8.12
CA ASN A 139 0.39 -13.70 7.76
C ASN A 139 1.88 -14.07 7.90
N PRO A 140 2.38 -14.19 9.14
CA PRO A 140 3.79 -14.49 9.35
C PRO A 140 4.18 -15.92 8.89
N ASP A 141 3.23 -16.86 8.87
CA ASP A 141 3.49 -18.23 8.43
C ASP A 141 3.68 -18.30 6.91
N GLY A 142 2.84 -17.59 6.14
CA GLY A 142 3.02 -17.42 4.71
C GLY A 142 4.31 -16.67 4.37
N ALA A 143 4.71 -15.68 5.19
CA ALA A 143 5.97 -14.94 5.01
C ALA A 143 7.20 -15.84 5.18
N GLU A 144 7.17 -16.84 6.07
CA GLU A 144 8.28 -17.78 6.25
C GLU A 144 8.60 -18.55 4.96
N VAL A 145 7.59 -18.88 4.15
CA VAL A 145 7.70 -19.65 2.91
C VAL A 145 7.45 -18.79 1.66
N TYR A 146 7.35 -17.48 1.83
CA TYR A 146 7.08 -16.50 0.78
C TYR A 146 5.89 -16.89 -0.11
N GLN A 147 4.75 -17.14 0.52
CA GLN A 147 3.52 -17.59 -0.14
C GLN A 147 2.32 -16.73 0.27
N ARG A 148 1.39 -16.59 -0.67
CA ARG A 148 0.16 -15.83 -0.47
C ARG A 148 -0.66 -16.35 0.71
N ARG A 149 -0.86 -17.66 0.80
CA ARG A 149 -1.77 -18.30 1.74
C ARG A 149 -1.08 -18.59 3.08
N ASN A 150 -1.87 -18.77 4.14
CA ASN A 150 -1.34 -19.24 5.42
C ASN A 150 -1.05 -20.76 5.40
N THR A 151 -0.54 -21.30 6.49
CA THR A 151 -0.19 -22.73 6.62
C THR A 151 -1.34 -23.72 6.33
N LEU A 152 -2.58 -23.30 6.55
CA LEU A 152 -3.75 -24.12 6.20
C LEU A 152 -4.17 -24.00 4.73
N GLY A 153 -3.43 -23.24 3.91
CA GLY A 153 -3.80 -22.95 2.53
C GLY A 153 -4.97 -21.96 2.39
N ILE A 154 -5.34 -21.25 3.47
CA ILE A 154 -6.41 -20.24 3.45
C ILE A 154 -5.83 -18.93 2.90
N ASP A 155 -6.52 -18.36 1.91
CA ASP A 155 -6.35 -16.96 1.53
C ASP A 155 -7.06 -16.10 2.56
N ILE A 156 -6.29 -15.41 3.42
CA ILE A 156 -6.84 -14.59 4.50
C ILE A 156 -7.76 -13.50 3.94
N ASN A 157 -7.44 -12.95 2.76
CA ASN A 157 -8.29 -11.96 2.09
C ASN A 157 -9.53 -12.58 1.40
N ARG A 158 -9.88 -13.82 1.72
CA ARG A 158 -11.11 -14.50 1.34
C ARG A 158 -11.82 -15.13 2.56
N ASP A 159 -11.45 -14.70 3.76
CA ASP A 159 -11.92 -15.27 5.03
C ASP A 159 -12.75 -14.30 5.89
N ALA A 160 -13.06 -13.11 5.38
CA ALA A 160 -13.76 -12.06 6.15
C ALA A 160 -15.16 -12.45 6.65
N LEU A 161 -15.85 -13.35 5.94
CA LEU A 161 -17.19 -13.83 6.35
C LEU A 161 -17.12 -15.03 7.28
N ALA A 162 -16.26 -16.00 6.97
CA ALA A 162 -16.24 -17.28 7.69
C ALA A 162 -15.29 -17.25 8.89
N LEU A 163 -14.26 -16.39 8.88
CA LEU A 163 -13.29 -16.19 9.96
C LEU A 163 -12.68 -17.52 10.45
N GLN A 164 -12.29 -18.38 9.50
CA GLN A 164 -11.74 -19.70 9.78
C GLN A 164 -10.27 -19.64 10.24
N SER A 165 -9.51 -18.65 9.75
CA SER A 165 -8.12 -18.43 10.14
C SER A 165 -8.00 -17.62 11.45
N PRO A 166 -7.02 -17.91 12.32
CA PRO A 166 -6.77 -17.09 13.50
C PRO A 166 -6.31 -15.67 13.13
N GLU A 167 -5.61 -15.51 12.01
CA GLU A 167 -5.19 -14.23 11.46
C GLU A 167 -6.43 -13.39 11.07
N GLY A 168 -7.38 -13.97 10.33
CA GLY A 168 -8.63 -13.31 9.94
C GLY A 168 -9.47 -12.92 11.17
N ARG A 169 -9.62 -13.84 12.15
CA ARG A 169 -10.28 -13.52 13.44
C ARG A 169 -9.59 -12.38 14.18
N THR A 170 -8.27 -12.35 14.17
CA THR A 170 -7.48 -11.29 14.82
C THR A 170 -7.72 -9.94 14.14
N LEU A 171 -7.63 -9.88 12.81
CA LEU A 171 -7.88 -8.65 12.05
C LEU A 171 -9.28 -8.10 12.32
N LYS A 172 -10.31 -8.96 12.24
CA LYS A 172 -11.70 -8.57 12.50
C LYS A 172 -11.88 -8.02 13.92
N ARG A 173 -11.40 -8.75 14.93
CA ARG A 173 -11.51 -8.34 16.34
C ARG A 173 -10.78 -7.03 16.61
N VAL A 174 -9.56 -6.84 16.07
CA VAL A 174 -8.81 -5.59 16.22
C VAL A 174 -9.57 -4.44 15.57
N ARG A 175 -10.01 -4.59 14.32
CA ARG A 175 -10.84 -3.59 13.62
C ARG A 175 -12.07 -3.21 14.42
N ASP A 176 -12.81 -4.19 14.94
CA ASP A 176 -14.02 -3.94 15.70
C ASP A 176 -13.74 -3.24 17.04
N SER A 177 -12.62 -3.57 17.69
CA SER A 177 -12.21 -2.93 18.92
C SER A 177 -11.78 -1.48 18.74
N LEU A 178 -11.20 -1.15 17.59
CA LEU A 178 -10.75 0.19 17.27
C LEU A 178 -11.88 1.06 16.72
N ASP A 179 -12.84 0.45 16.04
CA ASP A 179 -13.87 1.12 15.23
C ASP A 179 -13.28 2.25 14.37
N ALA A 180 -12.18 1.94 13.69
CA ALA A 180 -11.32 2.92 13.05
C ALA A 180 -12.03 3.71 11.94
N ASP A 181 -11.80 5.03 11.91
CA ASP A 181 -12.36 5.95 10.91
C ASP A 181 -11.76 5.70 9.52
N PHE A 182 -10.44 5.47 9.47
CA PHE A 182 -9.69 5.18 8.25
C PHE A 182 -8.91 3.87 8.39
N GLY A 183 -8.81 3.15 7.27
CA GLY A 183 -8.05 1.90 7.19
C GLY A 183 -7.14 1.85 5.97
N PHE A 184 -5.91 1.36 6.13
CA PHE A 184 -4.99 1.10 5.04
C PHE A 184 -4.76 -0.39 4.90
N ASN A 185 -5.24 -0.95 3.79
CA ASN A 185 -5.06 -2.34 3.39
C ASN A 185 -3.86 -2.42 2.46
N LEU A 186 -2.75 -2.97 2.94
CA LEU A 186 -1.46 -2.84 2.28
C LEU A 186 -1.04 -4.16 1.64
N HIS A 187 -0.98 -4.15 0.30
CA HIS A 187 -0.73 -5.29 -0.57
C HIS A 187 0.39 -5.05 -1.59
N ASP A 188 0.78 -6.12 -2.24
CA ASP A 188 1.60 -6.10 -3.46
C ASP A 188 0.80 -6.73 -4.61
N GLN A 189 0.90 -6.13 -5.80
CA GLN A 189 0.31 -6.65 -7.03
C GLN A 189 1.38 -7.20 -7.99
N SER A 190 0.91 -7.88 -9.05
CA SER A 190 1.76 -8.33 -10.15
C SER A 190 2.53 -7.17 -10.78
N THR A 191 3.81 -7.38 -11.05
CA THR A 191 4.69 -6.42 -11.73
C THR A 191 4.32 -6.19 -13.20
N TYR A 192 3.42 -7.01 -13.76
CA TYR A 192 2.95 -6.92 -15.15
C TYR A 192 1.74 -6.01 -15.34
N TYR A 193 1.23 -5.40 -14.26
CA TYR A 193 0.23 -4.34 -14.39
C TYR A 193 0.88 -3.05 -14.88
N ASN A 194 0.25 -2.43 -15.86
CA ASN A 194 0.54 -1.09 -16.35
C ASN A 194 -0.59 -0.11 -16.01
N ALA A 195 -0.27 1.18 -15.97
CA ALA A 195 -1.27 2.23 -15.99
C ALA A 195 -1.90 2.26 -17.39
N GLU A 196 -3.19 2.21 -17.47
CA GLU A 196 -4.01 1.99 -18.67
C GLU A 196 -3.40 2.50 -19.97
N ARG A 197 -3.27 1.62 -20.99
CA ARG A 197 -2.80 1.92 -22.36
C ARG A 197 -1.41 2.57 -22.43
N THR A 198 -0.54 2.30 -21.46
CA THR A 198 0.84 2.79 -21.47
C THR A 198 1.82 1.65 -21.23
N ASP A 199 3.07 1.84 -21.63
CA ASP A 199 4.22 0.97 -21.30
C ASP A 199 4.76 1.17 -19.88
N LYS A 200 4.11 2.04 -19.10
CA LYS A 200 4.54 2.38 -17.74
C LYS A 200 3.94 1.40 -16.75
N PRO A 201 4.75 0.79 -15.86
CA PRO A 201 4.21 -0.06 -14.81
C PRO A 201 3.27 0.73 -13.90
N ALA A 202 2.20 0.09 -13.43
CA ALA A 202 1.42 0.57 -12.30
C ALA A 202 2.22 0.32 -11.02
N THR A 203 3.19 1.20 -10.74
CA THR A 203 4.13 1.07 -9.63
C THR A 203 3.44 1.08 -8.28
N ILE A 204 2.43 1.93 -8.14
CA ILE A 204 1.47 1.90 -7.04
C ILE A 204 0.08 1.96 -7.63
N SER A 205 -0.81 1.12 -7.13
CA SER A 205 -2.23 1.22 -7.43
C SER A 205 -3.04 1.42 -6.18
N TYR A 206 -4.12 2.17 -6.29
CA TYR A 206 -5.03 2.46 -5.19
C TYR A 206 -6.42 1.93 -5.47
N LEU A 207 -7.16 1.66 -4.39
CA LEU A 207 -8.58 1.37 -4.48
C LEU A 207 -9.29 1.84 -3.21
N ALA A 208 -10.44 2.52 -3.39
CA ALA A 208 -11.50 2.63 -2.39
C ALA A 208 -12.48 1.46 -2.63
N PRO A 209 -12.39 0.35 -1.87
CA PRO A 209 -13.16 -0.85 -2.15
C PRO A 209 -14.66 -0.59 -2.20
N ALA A 210 -15.38 -1.33 -3.05
CA ALA A 210 -16.83 -1.36 -3.00
C ALA A 210 -17.30 -2.06 -1.72
N PHE A 211 -18.50 -1.73 -1.24
CA PHE A 211 -19.14 -2.39 -0.10
C PHE A 211 -20.42 -3.16 -0.50
N ASN A 212 -20.79 -3.07 -1.78
CA ASN A 212 -21.91 -3.78 -2.40
C ASN A 212 -21.66 -3.98 -3.90
N TYR A 213 -22.51 -4.77 -4.55
CA TYR A 213 -22.43 -5.08 -5.98
C TYR A 213 -22.74 -3.87 -6.89
N GLU A 214 -23.55 -2.93 -6.40
CA GLU A 214 -23.94 -1.71 -7.09
C GLU A 214 -22.80 -0.68 -7.12
N LYS A 215 -21.72 -0.93 -6.34
CA LYS A 215 -20.57 -0.03 -6.19
C LYS A 215 -20.95 1.37 -5.73
N ASP A 216 -21.96 1.46 -4.87
CA ASP A 216 -22.44 2.72 -4.33
C ASP A 216 -21.32 3.53 -3.64
N ILE A 217 -21.50 4.84 -3.64
CA ILE A 217 -20.59 5.78 -2.97
C ILE A 217 -21.32 6.43 -1.81
N ASN A 218 -21.09 5.89 -0.59
CA ASN A 218 -21.50 6.56 0.64
C ASN A 218 -20.36 7.46 1.17
N GLU A 219 -20.58 8.14 2.27
CA GLU A 219 -19.58 9.05 2.88
C GLU A 219 -18.27 8.34 3.22
N VAL A 220 -18.35 7.11 3.75
CA VAL A 220 -17.20 6.29 4.13
C VAL A 220 -16.32 6.00 2.90
N ARG A 221 -16.90 5.55 1.80
CA ARG A 221 -16.17 5.29 0.54
C ARG A 221 -15.66 6.58 -0.09
N ALA A 222 -16.48 7.64 -0.06
CA ALA A 222 -16.10 8.96 -0.57
C ALA A 222 -14.86 9.52 0.14
N ASN A 223 -14.75 9.36 1.46
CA ASN A 223 -13.57 9.80 2.22
C ASN A 223 -12.31 9.04 1.78
N ALA A 224 -12.38 7.72 1.58
CA ALA A 224 -11.28 6.92 1.04
C ALA A 224 -10.87 7.39 -0.37
N MET A 225 -11.84 7.61 -1.27
CA MET A 225 -11.59 8.14 -2.62
C MET A 225 -10.86 9.49 -2.60
N LYS A 226 -11.27 10.42 -1.74
CA LYS A 226 -10.64 11.73 -1.60
C LYS A 226 -9.19 11.64 -1.10
N VAL A 227 -8.93 10.79 -0.10
CA VAL A 227 -7.57 10.52 0.38
C VAL A 227 -6.70 9.92 -0.72
N ILE A 228 -7.23 8.97 -1.50
CA ILE A 228 -6.53 8.37 -2.64
C ILE A 228 -6.16 9.43 -3.70
N VAL A 229 -7.08 10.35 -4.03
CA VAL A 229 -6.77 11.45 -4.97
C VAL A 229 -5.61 12.31 -4.43
N TYR A 230 -5.60 12.58 -3.13
CA TYR A 230 -4.49 13.30 -2.51
C TYR A 230 -3.18 12.53 -2.65
N MET A 231 -3.18 11.23 -2.32
CA MET A 231 -2.01 10.35 -2.44
C MET A 231 -1.49 10.30 -3.89
N ASN A 232 -2.39 10.15 -4.87
CA ASN A 232 -2.04 10.16 -6.29
C ASN A 232 -1.32 11.47 -6.68
N LYS A 233 -1.85 12.64 -6.29
CA LYS A 233 -1.21 13.94 -6.57
C LYS A 233 0.22 14.03 -6.04
N ILE A 234 0.52 13.38 -4.93
CA ILE A 234 1.87 13.35 -4.36
C ILE A 234 2.77 12.37 -5.14
N ILE A 235 2.31 11.15 -5.37
CA ILE A 235 3.13 10.09 -6.00
C ILE A 235 3.41 10.39 -7.46
N GLN A 236 2.50 11.06 -8.18
CA GLN A 236 2.73 11.52 -9.56
C GLN A 236 3.97 12.42 -9.69
N LYS A 237 4.45 13.05 -8.61
CA LYS A 237 5.68 13.86 -8.64
C LYS A 237 6.94 13.00 -8.74
N TYR A 238 6.90 11.76 -8.28
CA TYR A 238 8.04 10.85 -8.15
C TYR A 238 7.97 9.67 -9.14
N ALA A 239 6.76 9.23 -9.46
CA ALA A 239 6.48 8.17 -10.42
C ALA A 239 5.40 8.63 -11.44
N PRO A 240 5.71 9.62 -12.31
CA PRO A 240 4.74 10.23 -13.20
C PRO A 240 4.19 9.24 -14.23
N GLY A 241 2.85 9.07 -14.23
CA GLY A 241 2.14 8.14 -15.11
C GLY A 241 2.27 6.67 -14.67
N GLN A 242 2.75 6.40 -13.46
CA GLN A 242 2.94 5.06 -12.91
C GLN A 242 2.02 4.76 -11.72
N VAL A 243 0.93 5.49 -11.61
CA VAL A 243 -0.12 5.24 -10.59
C VAL A 243 -1.35 4.70 -11.30
N GLY A 244 -1.86 3.58 -10.82
CA GLY A 244 -3.06 2.94 -11.32
C GLY A 244 -4.21 2.95 -10.31
N ARG A 245 -5.42 2.62 -10.79
CA ARG A 245 -6.59 2.30 -9.98
C ARG A 245 -6.89 0.81 -10.13
N TYR A 246 -6.98 0.10 -9.01
CA TYR A 246 -7.30 -1.32 -9.00
C TYR A 246 -8.81 -1.52 -9.27
N ASN A 247 -9.20 -2.72 -9.76
CA ASN A 247 -10.59 -3.07 -10.03
C ASN A 247 -11.42 -3.03 -8.74
N ASP A 248 -12.60 -2.42 -8.78
CA ASP A 248 -13.51 -2.24 -7.65
C ASP A 248 -14.70 -3.23 -7.64
N ASP A 249 -14.58 -4.38 -8.30
CA ASP A 249 -15.60 -5.42 -8.22
C ASP A 249 -15.71 -5.92 -6.78
N PHE A 250 -16.95 -5.91 -6.25
CA PHE A 250 -17.22 -6.31 -4.88
C PHE A 250 -16.94 -7.79 -4.66
N GLU A 251 -15.98 -8.10 -3.78
CA GLU A 251 -15.70 -9.47 -3.31
C GLU A 251 -16.17 -9.63 -1.86
N PRO A 252 -17.33 -10.24 -1.63
CA PRO A 252 -17.95 -10.31 -0.30
C PRO A 252 -17.10 -11.04 0.75
N ARG A 253 -16.09 -11.83 0.34
CA ARG A 253 -15.19 -12.52 1.27
C ARG A 253 -13.91 -11.74 1.56
N ALA A 254 -13.65 -10.63 0.83
CA ALA A 254 -12.44 -9.83 1.00
C ALA A 254 -12.55 -8.93 2.24
N PHE A 255 -11.43 -8.80 2.97
CA PHE A 255 -11.38 -7.92 4.15
C PHE A 255 -11.48 -6.44 3.78
N GLY A 256 -10.85 -5.99 2.69
CA GLY A 256 -10.93 -4.60 2.26
C GLY A 256 -12.38 -4.13 2.06
N ASP A 257 -13.15 -4.91 1.32
CA ASP A 257 -14.57 -4.68 1.01
C ASP A 257 -15.43 -4.71 2.28
N ASN A 258 -15.20 -5.69 3.15
CA ASN A 258 -15.95 -5.79 4.39
C ASN A 258 -15.59 -4.70 5.40
N ILE A 259 -14.33 -4.33 5.52
CA ILE A 259 -13.90 -3.23 6.40
C ILE A 259 -14.54 -1.92 5.93
N GLN A 260 -14.59 -1.68 4.61
CA GLN A 260 -15.35 -0.59 4.01
C GLN A 260 -16.84 -0.67 4.39
N LYS A 261 -17.46 -1.85 4.24
CA LYS A 261 -18.86 -2.11 4.60
C LYS A 261 -19.13 -1.92 6.10
N TRP A 262 -18.17 -2.23 6.96
CA TRP A 262 -18.28 -2.09 8.41
C TRP A 262 -18.03 -0.63 8.90
N GLY A 263 -17.86 0.33 8.00
CA GLY A 263 -17.83 1.76 8.32
C GLY A 263 -16.44 2.39 8.42
N THR A 264 -15.37 1.67 8.11
CA THR A 264 -14.01 2.22 8.02
C THR A 264 -13.72 2.69 6.60
N SER A 265 -13.29 3.92 6.40
CA SER A 265 -12.85 4.45 5.08
C SER A 265 -11.58 3.71 4.63
N ALA A 266 -11.76 2.58 3.93
CA ALA A 266 -10.67 1.67 3.55
C ALA A 266 -9.96 2.14 2.28
N ILE A 267 -8.62 2.20 2.36
CA ILE A 267 -7.71 2.56 1.28
C ILE A 267 -6.83 1.35 1.01
N LEU A 268 -7.01 0.71 -0.15
CA LEU A 268 -6.11 -0.32 -0.62
C LEU A 268 -4.90 0.36 -1.29
N ILE A 269 -3.71 -0.15 -0.98
CA ILE A 269 -2.47 0.17 -1.68
C ILE A 269 -1.88 -1.14 -2.20
N GLU A 270 -1.61 -1.18 -3.52
CA GLU A 270 -0.98 -2.30 -4.21
C GLU A 270 0.40 -1.86 -4.73
N SER A 271 1.45 -2.50 -4.25
CA SER A 271 2.84 -2.27 -4.68
C SER A 271 3.16 -3.13 -5.88
N GLY A 272 3.32 -2.52 -7.06
CA GLY A 272 3.53 -3.19 -8.33
C GLY A 272 4.99 -3.38 -8.73
N GLY A 273 5.32 -3.02 -9.98
CA GLY A 273 6.67 -3.04 -10.55
C GLY A 273 7.28 -1.64 -10.66
N TYR A 274 8.60 -1.58 -10.62
CA TYR A 274 9.37 -0.38 -10.96
C TYR A 274 10.64 -0.82 -11.70
N LYS A 275 11.02 -0.05 -12.73
CA LYS A 275 12.16 -0.42 -13.58
C LYS A 275 13.45 -0.51 -12.77
N SER A 276 14.15 -1.63 -12.89
CA SER A 276 15.44 -1.89 -12.22
C SER A 276 15.36 -1.92 -10.68
N ASP A 277 14.18 -2.21 -10.11
CA ASP A 277 13.95 -2.32 -8.67
C ASP A 277 13.41 -3.73 -8.27
N PRO A 278 14.19 -4.80 -8.44
CA PRO A 278 13.72 -6.17 -8.17
C PRO A 278 13.44 -6.40 -6.68
N GLU A 279 14.08 -5.66 -5.79
CA GLU A 279 13.86 -5.73 -4.34
C GLU A 279 12.80 -4.74 -3.84
N LYS A 280 12.10 -4.05 -4.77
CA LYS A 280 11.01 -3.08 -4.51
C LYS A 280 11.40 -1.97 -3.52
N GLN A 281 12.67 -1.55 -3.50
CA GLN A 281 13.14 -0.55 -2.52
C GLN A 281 12.69 0.87 -2.87
N GLU A 282 12.60 1.23 -4.16
CA GLU A 282 12.00 2.51 -4.56
C GLU A 282 10.48 2.49 -4.29
N ILE A 283 9.81 1.36 -4.55
CA ILE A 283 8.38 1.20 -4.25
C ILE A 283 8.12 1.29 -2.74
N ARG A 284 9.00 0.71 -1.91
CA ARG A 284 8.99 0.87 -0.43
C ARG A 284 9.03 2.34 -0.02
N LYS A 285 9.95 3.12 -0.63
CA LYS A 285 10.05 4.56 -0.42
C LYS A 285 8.78 5.30 -0.82
N LEU A 286 8.20 4.93 -1.97
CA LEU A 286 6.93 5.51 -2.42
C LEU A 286 5.77 5.19 -1.48
N ASN A 287 5.71 3.96 -0.92
CA ASN A 287 4.75 3.60 0.14
C ASN A 287 4.92 4.47 1.38
N TYR A 288 6.16 4.63 1.88
CA TYR A 288 6.47 5.50 3.01
C TYR A 288 5.98 6.94 2.79
N VAL A 289 6.27 7.51 1.63
CA VAL A 289 5.83 8.88 1.28
C VAL A 289 4.32 8.96 1.15
N SER A 290 3.70 8.00 0.47
CA SER A 290 2.27 7.94 0.21
C SER A 290 1.46 7.84 1.51
N ILE A 291 1.82 6.89 2.37
CA ILE A 291 1.14 6.64 3.66
C ILE A 291 1.29 7.85 4.60
N LEU A 292 2.50 8.38 4.79
CA LEU A 292 2.72 9.55 5.65
C LEU A 292 2.03 10.81 5.12
N SER A 293 1.97 10.99 3.79
CA SER A 293 1.23 12.08 3.17
C SER A 293 -0.27 11.96 3.40
N ALA A 294 -0.83 10.75 3.29
CA ALA A 294 -2.22 10.47 3.60
C ALA A 294 -2.54 10.75 5.07
N ILE A 295 -1.73 10.24 5.99
CA ILE A 295 -1.85 10.48 7.44
C ILE A 295 -1.82 11.99 7.73
N TYR A 296 -0.90 12.73 7.11
CA TYR A 296 -0.83 14.19 7.24
C TYR A 296 -2.10 14.89 6.71
N SER A 297 -2.61 14.45 5.55
CA SER A 297 -3.84 14.99 4.97
C SER A 297 -5.07 14.71 5.84
N ILE A 298 -5.16 13.52 6.42
CA ILE A 298 -6.25 13.15 7.36
C ILE A 298 -6.17 14.03 8.61
N ALA A 299 -4.98 14.19 9.21
CA ALA A 299 -4.76 14.99 10.41
C ALA A 299 -5.14 16.47 10.25
N ASN A 300 -4.96 17.03 9.05
CA ASN A 300 -5.25 18.42 8.73
C ASN A 300 -6.59 18.64 8.01
N GLY A 301 -7.28 17.55 7.61
CA GLY A 301 -8.53 17.63 6.86
C GLY A 301 -8.36 18.05 5.39
N ASN A 302 -7.14 18.09 4.85
CA ASN A 302 -6.84 18.57 3.48
C ASN A 302 -7.57 17.75 2.38
N TYR A 303 -7.90 16.49 2.65
CA TYR A 303 -8.64 15.64 1.71
C TYR A 303 -10.10 16.06 1.52
N LYS A 304 -10.70 16.75 2.48
CA LYS A 304 -12.16 17.01 2.54
C LYS A 304 -12.67 17.78 1.32
N ASP A 305 -11.89 18.74 0.85
CA ASP A 305 -12.27 19.63 -0.27
C ASP A 305 -11.93 19.06 -1.65
N ILE A 306 -11.39 17.82 -1.71
CA ILE A 306 -11.02 17.17 -2.96
C ILE A 306 -12.30 16.65 -3.66
N PRO A 307 -12.51 16.98 -4.96
CA PRO A 307 -13.63 16.44 -5.72
C PRO A 307 -13.50 14.92 -5.90
N ILE A 308 -14.57 14.16 -5.62
CA ILE A 308 -14.62 12.72 -5.84
C ILE A 308 -14.41 12.37 -7.31
N SER A 309 -14.87 13.22 -8.24
CA SER A 309 -14.68 13.04 -9.67
C SER A 309 -13.22 12.96 -10.13
N ASP A 310 -12.27 13.41 -9.29
CA ASP A 310 -10.84 13.25 -9.57
C ASP A 310 -10.36 11.81 -9.35
N TYR A 311 -11.09 11.00 -8.59
CA TYR A 311 -10.78 9.60 -8.38
C TYR A 311 -10.90 8.78 -9.67
N GLU A 312 -11.97 9.02 -10.44
CA GLU A 312 -12.20 8.34 -11.71
C GLU A 312 -11.19 8.72 -12.82
N LYS A 313 -10.44 9.80 -12.61
CA LYS A 313 -9.36 10.21 -13.53
C LYS A 313 -8.06 9.44 -13.33
N ILE A 314 -7.94 8.69 -12.24
CA ILE A 314 -6.79 7.79 -12.04
C ILE A 314 -6.98 6.63 -13.01
N PRO A 315 -6.01 6.35 -13.92
CA PRO A 315 -6.15 5.30 -14.92
C PRO A 315 -6.29 3.92 -14.26
N GLU A 316 -7.13 3.07 -14.84
CA GLU A 316 -7.26 1.69 -14.35
C GLU A 316 -6.01 0.87 -14.63
N ASN A 317 -5.82 -0.17 -13.83
CA ASN A 317 -4.80 -1.17 -14.10
C ASN A 317 -5.18 -1.95 -15.35
N ASP A 318 -4.17 -2.18 -16.22
CA ASP A 318 -4.23 -3.15 -17.30
C ASP A 318 -3.04 -4.11 -17.14
N ARG A 319 -3.13 -5.32 -17.65
CA ARG A 319 -2.08 -6.34 -17.50
C ARG A 319 -1.43 -6.63 -18.84
N LYS A 320 -0.60 -5.70 -19.32
CA LYS A 320 -0.05 -5.68 -20.69
C LYS A 320 1.49 -5.64 -20.75
N LEU A 321 2.19 -5.82 -19.61
CA LEU A 321 3.66 -5.78 -19.59
C LEU A 321 4.26 -7.17 -19.71
N PHE A 322 5.39 -7.25 -20.37
CA PHE A 322 6.30 -8.40 -20.40
C PHE A 322 7.67 -8.00 -19.85
N ASP A 323 8.45 -8.96 -19.35
CA ASP A 323 9.87 -8.72 -19.06
C ASP A 323 10.67 -8.56 -20.36
N LEU A 324 10.26 -9.28 -21.40
CA LEU A 324 10.84 -9.18 -22.75
C LEU A 324 9.75 -9.41 -23.79
N LYS A 325 9.62 -8.49 -24.72
CA LYS A 325 8.80 -8.62 -25.92
C LYS A 325 9.70 -8.67 -27.15
N LEU A 326 9.63 -9.73 -27.93
CA LEU A 326 10.31 -9.86 -29.21
C LEU A 326 9.30 -9.62 -30.33
N ASN A 327 9.51 -8.56 -31.10
CA ASN A 327 8.63 -8.20 -32.20
C ASN A 327 9.15 -8.80 -33.52
N ASN A 328 8.23 -9.25 -34.39
CA ASN A 328 8.51 -9.74 -35.73
C ASN A 328 9.53 -10.90 -35.73
N LEU A 329 9.45 -11.81 -34.77
CA LEU A 329 10.29 -13.02 -34.76
C LEU A 329 9.84 -13.95 -35.87
N THR A 330 10.76 -14.30 -36.77
CA THR A 330 10.51 -15.29 -37.82
C THR A 330 11.07 -16.63 -37.39
N TYR A 331 10.24 -17.67 -37.45
CA TYR A 331 10.65 -19.04 -37.19
C TYR A 331 10.15 -20.00 -38.33
N ASN A 332 10.89 -21.07 -38.54
CA ASN A 332 10.52 -22.09 -39.51
C ASN A 332 9.80 -23.25 -38.83
N LEU A 333 8.61 -23.58 -39.29
CA LEU A 333 7.87 -24.75 -38.85
C LEU A 333 7.43 -25.56 -40.09
N LEU A 334 7.84 -26.83 -40.17
CA LEU A 334 7.52 -27.74 -41.27
C LEU A 334 7.86 -27.16 -42.66
N GLY A 335 9.01 -26.46 -42.74
CA GLY A 335 9.49 -25.87 -44.00
C GLY A 335 8.81 -24.57 -44.39
N LYS A 336 7.93 -24.01 -43.57
CA LYS A 336 7.28 -22.71 -43.78
C LYS A 336 7.73 -21.69 -42.73
N ASN A 337 7.95 -20.46 -43.18
CA ASN A 337 8.28 -19.35 -42.31
C ASN A 337 7.03 -18.66 -41.79
N TYR A 338 7.00 -18.39 -40.48
CA TYR A 338 5.97 -17.66 -39.78
C TYR A 338 6.61 -16.49 -39.04
N THR A 339 5.98 -15.33 -39.09
CA THR A 339 6.44 -14.14 -38.35
C THR A 339 5.38 -13.72 -37.36
N LEU A 340 5.77 -13.56 -36.10
CA LEU A 340 4.88 -13.19 -34.99
C LEU A 340 5.66 -12.54 -33.85
N ASP A 341 4.96 -11.95 -32.91
CA ASP A 341 5.53 -11.43 -31.66
C ASP A 341 5.54 -12.51 -30.58
N VAL A 342 6.47 -12.39 -29.64
CA VAL A 342 6.62 -13.31 -28.50
C VAL A 342 6.76 -12.51 -27.23
N GLY A 343 5.91 -12.79 -26.23
CA GLY A 343 5.95 -12.23 -24.88
C GLY A 343 6.55 -13.23 -23.88
N ILE A 344 7.49 -12.77 -23.07
CA ILE A 344 8.23 -13.58 -22.10
C ILE A 344 8.08 -12.97 -20.71
N HIS A 345 7.73 -13.81 -19.72
CA HIS A 345 7.80 -13.48 -18.31
C HIS A 345 8.97 -14.19 -17.63
N GLN A 346 9.52 -13.54 -16.61
CA GLN A 346 10.45 -14.13 -15.65
C GLN A 346 9.68 -14.59 -14.41
N LEU A 347 9.81 -15.87 -14.10
CA LEU A 347 9.23 -16.46 -12.91
C LEU A 347 10.32 -16.62 -11.86
N GLU A 348 10.06 -16.16 -10.65
CA GLU A 348 10.95 -16.40 -9.52
C GLU A 348 10.76 -17.84 -9.03
N ILE A 349 11.84 -18.58 -9.01
CA ILE A 349 11.90 -19.95 -8.49
C ILE A 349 12.65 -19.91 -7.16
N ASP A 350 11.96 -20.26 -6.09
CA ASP A 350 12.49 -20.24 -4.74
C ASP A 350 13.63 -21.24 -4.55
N ASN A 351 14.62 -20.84 -3.78
CA ASN A 351 15.52 -21.81 -3.17
C ASN A 351 14.90 -22.41 -1.89
N ALA A 352 15.55 -23.43 -1.32
CA ALA A 352 15.08 -24.14 -0.14
C ALA A 352 14.89 -23.25 1.11
N SER A 353 15.54 -22.09 1.19
CA SER A 353 15.40 -21.16 2.31
C SER A 353 14.23 -20.18 2.16
N HIS A 354 13.63 -20.10 0.96
CA HIS A 354 12.65 -19.08 0.57
C HIS A 354 13.10 -17.61 0.76
N LYS A 355 14.39 -17.39 1.01
CA LYS A 355 15.00 -16.05 1.12
C LYS A 355 15.56 -15.54 -0.18
N THR A 356 16.02 -16.44 -1.02
CA THR A 356 16.58 -16.14 -2.33
C THR A 356 15.88 -16.95 -3.41
N TYR A 357 15.99 -16.48 -4.62
CA TYR A 357 15.36 -17.08 -5.80
C TYR A 357 16.28 -16.94 -7.00
N TYR A 358 15.99 -17.69 -8.06
CA TYR A 358 16.53 -17.45 -9.39
C TYR A 358 15.39 -17.23 -10.39
N ASN A 359 15.65 -16.51 -11.45
CA ASN A 359 14.66 -16.28 -12.48
C ASN A 359 14.68 -17.39 -13.53
N SER A 360 13.50 -17.89 -13.88
CA SER A 360 13.26 -18.79 -14.99
C SER A 360 12.38 -18.07 -16.02
N SER A 361 12.87 -17.95 -17.27
CA SER A 361 12.12 -17.29 -18.33
C SER A 361 11.13 -18.27 -18.97
N ARG A 362 9.90 -17.77 -19.25
CA ARG A 362 8.84 -18.54 -19.90
C ARG A 362 8.15 -17.72 -20.97
N VAL A 363 7.96 -18.29 -22.15
CA VAL A 363 7.03 -17.74 -23.14
C VAL A 363 5.61 -17.86 -22.60
N VAL A 364 4.90 -16.73 -22.50
CA VAL A 364 3.55 -16.67 -21.94
C VAL A 364 2.50 -16.29 -22.96
N ASP A 365 2.91 -15.66 -24.08
CA ASP A 365 2.02 -15.31 -25.16
C ASP A 365 2.79 -15.21 -26.48
N GLN A 366 2.10 -15.45 -27.59
CA GLN A 366 2.67 -15.33 -28.94
C GLN A 366 1.57 -15.04 -29.97
N GLY A 367 1.90 -14.23 -30.98
CA GLY A 367 0.97 -13.86 -32.04
C GLY A 367 0.99 -12.36 -32.29
N ASP A 368 -0.15 -11.73 -32.38
CA ASP A 368 -0.28 -10.27 -32.43
C ASP A 368 -0.26 -9.66 -31.01
N LEU A 369 0.90 -9.16 -30.61
CA LEU A 369 1.08 -8.49 -29.32
C LEU A 369 1.19 -6.96 -29.46
N SER A 370 0.60 -6.38 -30.52
CA SER A 370 0.69 -4.93 -30.81
C SER A 370 0.13 -4.02 -29.69
N THR A 371 -0.75 -4.56 -28.83
CA THR A 371 -1.34 -3.83 -27.69
C THR A 371 -0.63 -4.12 -26.35
N TYR A 372 0.47 -4.88 -26.38
CA TYR A 372 1.28 -5.21 -25.20
C TYR A 372 2.64 -4.51 -25.25
N TYR A 373 3.28 -4.39 -24.12
CA TYR A 373 4.52 -3.65 -23.93
C TYR A 373 5.64 -4.51 -23.36
#